data_9369257fb49a3e155120ecdbd989face
#
_entry.id   9369257fb49a3e155120ecdbd989face
#
_cell.length_a   1.000
_cell.length_b   1.000
_cell.length_c   1.000
_cell.angle_alpha   90.00
_cell.angle_beta   90.00
_cell.angle_gamma   90.00
#
_symmetry.space_group_name_H-M   'P 1'
#
loop_
_entity.id
_entity.type
_entity.pdbx_description
1 polymer ?
#
loop_
_entity_poly.entity_id
_entity_poly.type
_entity_poly.pdbx_seq_one_letter_code
_entity_poly.pdbx_strand_id
1 'polypeptide(L)'
;MRVRRALMHPWRAPALLAAFALLACGVPVSGVLAQAKPPPSTFGQVVGNAVLCIDQIDNKAFYAYLLTAFGPAYKHEGGAYWFRTDATLWGAPVTDVIVSDDTSPLVFMGVVADATPEKLEPAIRSASGLRFNKLDNSAFPVRGSVPGSKIVYFRSKAKVYCANYKPLPPARTR
;
A
#
# COMPACT_ATOMS: atom_id res chain seq x y z
N MET A 1 -52.37 42.17 16.32
CA MET A 1 -52.63 43.19 17.35
C MET A 1 -51.42 43.33 18.26
N ARG A 2 -50.96 44.57 18.38
CA ARG A 2 -50.01 45.19 19.34
C ARG A 2 -48.53 44.89 19.26
N VAL A 3 -47.93 45.83 18.56
CA VAL A 3 -46.63 46.46 18.68
C VAL A 3 -46.30 46.88 20.12
N ARG A 4 -45.08 46.66 20.59
CA ARG A 4 -44.41 47.62 21.49
C ARG A 4 -42.93 47.73 21.14
N ARG A 5 -42.59 48.91 20.76
CA ARG A 5 -41.26 49.54 20.70
C ARG A 5 -40.80 49.93 22.11
N ALA A 6 -39.52 50.11 22.24
CA ALA A 6 -38.75 51.13 23.03
C ALA A 6 -37.64 50.43 23.81
N LEU A 7 -36.43 50.92 24.02
CA LEU A 7 -35.86 52.27 23.87
C LEU A 7 -34.32 52.07 23.94
N MET A 8 -33.61 52.87 23.17
CA MET A 8 -32.17 53.09 23.20
C MET A 8 -31.70 53.69 24.53
N HIS A 9 -30.52 53.30 25.01
CA HIS A 9 -29.68 54.22 25.83
C HIS A 9 -28.20 54.01 25.42
N PRO A 10 -27.53 55.10 25.11
CA PRO A 10 -26.08 55.10 24.88
C PRO A 10 -25.35 55.49 26.18
N TRP A 11 -24.33 54.77 26.54
CA TRP A 11 -23.36 55.30 27.52
C TRP A 11 -21.95 55.28 26.99
N ARG A 12 -21.40 56.46 27.04
CA ARG A 12 -20.10 56.92 26.60
C ARG A 12 -18.98 56.39 27.51
N ALA A 13 -17.83 56.26 26.90
CA ALA A 13 -16.50 55.90 27.37
C ALA A 13 -15.98 56.73 28.59
N PRO A 14 -14.87 56.36 29.25
CA PRO A 14 -13.58 56.74 28.64
C PRO A 14 -12.44 55.71 28.70
N ALA A 15 -11.46 56.03 27.89
CA ALA A 15 -10.16 55.43 27.69
C ALA A 15 -9.31 55.29 28.96
N LEU A 16 -8.55 54.23 29.06
CA LEU A 16 -7.24 54.23 29.70
C LEU A 16 -6.31 53.23 28.98
N LEU A 17 -5.25 53.80 28.43
CA LEU A 17 -4.09 53.17 27.83
C LEU A 17 -3.34 52.31 28.86
N ALA A 18 -3.05 51.06 28.51
CA ALA A 18 -1.88 50.36 29.07
C ALA A 18 -1.29 49.47 27.96
N ALA A 19 -0.20 49.97 27.37
CA ALA A 19 0.65 49.22 26.47
C ALA A 19 1.42 48.16 27.26
N PHE A 20 1.20 46.89 26.93
CA PHE A 20 2.12 45.81 27.27
C PHE A 20 2.49 45.11 25.96
N ALA A 21 3.64 45.53 25.44
CA ALA A 21 4.33 44.84 24.37
C ALA A 21 5.00 43.56 24.94
N LEU A 22 4.38 42.43 24.77
CA LEU A 22 5.01 41.12 24.94
C LEU A 22 5.42 40.65 23.55
N LEU A 23 6.70 40.83 23.20
CA LEU A 23 7.33 40.12 22.09
C LEU A 23 7.34 38.63 22.41
N ALA A 24 6.32 37.91 21.94
CA ALA A 24 6.37 36.46 21.82
C ALA A 24 7.14 36.16 20.53
N CYS A 25 8.43 35.85 20.61
CA CYS A 25 9.19 35.19 19.57
C CYS A 25 8.59 33.79 19.37
N GLY A 26 7.54 33.68 18.56
CA GLY A 26 7.04 32.43 18.05
C GLY A 26 8.05 31.89 17.03
N VAL A 27 8.88 30.93 17.44
CA VAL A 27 9.70 30.15 16.53
C VAL A 27 8.74 29.30 15.69
N PRO A 28 8.63 29.48 14.35
CA PRO A 28 7.86 28.58 13.53
C PRO A 28 8.57 27.23 13.54
N VAL A 29 7.99 26.24 14.23
CA VAL A 29 8.38 24.85 14.07
C VAL A 29 7.91 24.44 12.68
N SER A 30 8.77 24.65 11.69
CA SER A 30 8.59 24.08 10.35
C SER A 30 8.73 22.57 10.48
N GLY A 31 7.62 21.89 10.73
CA GLY A 31 7.53 20.44 10.59
C GLY A 31 7.86 20.10 9.14
N VAL A 32 9.06 19.63 8.87
CA VAL A 32 9.41 19.00 7.60
C VAL A 32 8.58 17.74 7.52
N LEU A 33 7.42 17.82 6.87
CA LEU A 33 6.70 16.65 6.42
C LEU A 33 7.63 15.95 5.42
N ALA A 34 8.23 14.84 5.85
CA ALA A 34 8.96 13.97 4.95
C ALA A 34 8.01 13.56 3.84
N GLN A 35 8.13 14.17 2.67
CA GLN A 35 7.36 13.78 1.49
C GLN A 35 7.78 12.36 1.13
N ALA A 36 6.82 11.44 1.17
CA ALA A 36 7.04 10.08 0.68
C ALA A 36 7.52 10.17 -0.77
N LYS A 37 8.63 9.48 -1.06
CA LYS A 37 9.16 9.42 -2.43
C LYS A 37 8.10 8.76 -3.34
N PRO A 38 7.73 9.40 -4.48
CA PRO A 38 6.74 8.80 -5.38
C PRO A 38 7.25 7.43 -5.88
N PRO A 39 6.33 6.46 -6.05
CA PRO A 39 6.69 5.14 -6.55
C PRO A 39 7.30 5.23 -7.95
N PRO A 40 8.24 4.33 -8.32
CA PRO A 40 8.82 4.32 -9.64
C PRO A 40 7.75 4.15 -10.73
N SER A 41 7.90 4.84 -11.86
CA SER A 41 7.00 4.68 -13.03
C SER A 41 6.92 3.24 -13.55
N THR A 42 7.94 2.42 -13.29
CA THR A 42 8.01 0.99 -13.65
C THR A 42 7.30 0.07 -12.65
N PHE A 43 6.80 0.57 -11.53
CA PHE A 43 6.21 -0.27 -10.47
C PHE A 43 5.10 -1.18 -11.00
N GLY A 44 4.18 -0.64 -11.79
CA GLY A 44 3.08 -1.40 -12.37
C GLY A 44 3.55 -2.55 -13.25
N GLN A 45 4.58 -2.33 -14.04
CA GLN A 45 5.15 -3.36 -14.92
C GLN A 45 5.97 -4.38 -14.12
N VAL A 46 6.91 -3.93 -13.31
CA VAL A 46 7.84 -4.81 -12.58
C VAL A 46 7.11 -5.64 -11.53
N VAL A 47 6.40 -4.99 -10.62
CA VAL A 47 5.71 -5.68 -9.52
C VAL A 47 4.42 -6.33 -10.00
N GLY A 48 3.66 -5.63 -10.88
CA GLY A 48 2.41 -6.15 -11.41
C GLY A 48 2.60 -7.45 -12.19
N ASN A 49 3.58 -7.53 -13.10
CA ASN A 49 3.87 -8.75 -13.86
C ASN A 49 4.35 -9.89 -12.95
N ALA A 50 5.21 -9.58 -11.97
CA ALA A 50 5.73 -10.59 -11.05
C ALA A 50 4.61 -11.25 -10.22
N VAL A 51 3.72 -10.45 -9.62
CA VAL A 51 2.63 -11.02 -8.81
C VAL A 51 1.55 -11.71 -9.65
N LEU A 52 1.49 -11.42 -10.95
CA LEU A 52 0.63 -12.13 -11.90
C LEU A 52 1.28 -13.39 -12.47
N CYS A 53 2.49 -13.76 -12.06
CA CYS A 53 3.27 -14.87 -12.61
C CYS A 53 3.53 -14.74 -14.12
N ILE A 54 3.58 -13.53 -14.66
CA ILE A 54 3.92 -13.27 -16.06
C ILE A 54 5.44 -13.32 -16.22
N ASP A 55 6.17 -12.70 -15.29
CA ASP A 55 7.62 -12.68 -15.24
C ASP A 55 8.14 -13.67 -14.18
N GLN A 56 9.39 -14.14 -14.39
CA GLN A 56 10.07 -14.95 -13.38
C GLN A 56 10.41 -14.12 -12.15
N ILE A 57 10.32 -14.73 -10.99
CA ILE A 57 10.64 -14.07 -9.72
C ILE A 57 12.10 -14.36 -9.36
N ASP A 58 12.91 -13.31 -9.35
CA ASP A 58 14.21 -13.28 -8.69
C ASP A 58 14.07 -12.49 -7.39
N ASN A 59 14.00 -13.17 -6.26
CA ASN A 59 13.75 -12.54 -4.98
C ASN A 59 14.85 -11.56 -4.56
N LYS A 60 16.12 -11.77 -4.98
CA LYS A 60 17.23 -10.85 -4.68
C LYS A 60 17.14 -9.58 -5.51
N ALA A 61 16.86 -9.71 -6.80
CA ALA A 61 16.66 -8.56 -7.68
C ALA A 61 15.44 -7.73 -7.24
N PHE A 62 14.33 -8.39 -6.89
CA PHE A 62 13.14 -7.69 -6.38
C PHE A 62 13.37 -7.03 -5.02
N TYR A 63 14.09 -7.68 -4.09
CA TYR A 63 14.47 -7.04 -2.83
C TYR A 63 15.29 -5.76 -3.06
N ALA A 64 16.31 -5.82 -3.93
CA ALA A 64 17.12 -4.66 -4.25
C ALA A 64 16.31 -3.53 -4.91
N TYR A 65 15.40 -3.87 -5.83
CA TYR A 65 14.46 -2.92 -6.43
C TYR A 65 13.57 -2.25 -5.38
N LEU A 66 12.96 -3.02 -4.49
CA LEU A 66 12.06 -2.51 -3.46
C LEU A 66 12.81 -1.66 -2.43
N LEU A 67 14.02 -2.08 -2.04
CA LEU A 67 14.89 -1.31 -1.16
C LEU A 67 15.22 0.07 -1.74
N THR A 68 15.53 0.13 -3.04
CA THR A 68 15.83 1.38 -3.74
C THR A 68 14.58 2.26 -3.90
N ALA A 69 13.43 1.66 -4.18
CA ALA A 69 12.19 2.37 -4.45
C ALA A 69 11.53 2.91 -3.17
N PHE A 70 11.46 2.10 -2.11
CA PHE A 70 10.65 2.36 -0.92
C PHE A 70 11.44 2.42 0.38
N GLY A 71 12.77 2.22 0.33
CA GLY A 71 13.62 2.15 1.53
C GLY A 71 13.60 0.76 2.18
N PRO A 72 14.10 0.64 3.42
CA PRO A 72 14.24 -0.66 4.08
C PRO A 72 12.89 -1.33 4.35
N ALA A 73 12.88 -2.66 4.32
CA ALA A 73 11.74 -3.43 4.75
C ALA A 73 11.39 -3.08 6.20
N TYR A 74 10.11 -2.76 6.45
CA TYR A 74 9.66 -2.43 7.81
C TYR A 74 9.43 -3.68 8.67
N LYS A 75 9.41 -4.86 8.05
CA LYS A 75 9.15 -6.12 8.70
C LYS A 75 9.85 -7.25 7.94
N HIS A 76 10.43 -8.19 8.70
CA HIS A 76 11.01 -9.41 8.18
C HIS A 76 10.51 -10.57 9.05
N GLU A 77 9.60 -11.36 8.51
CA GLU A 77 9.06 -12.54 9.21
C GLU A 77 8.48 -13.55 8.22
N GLY A 78 8.38 -14.81 8.66
CA GLY A 78 7.78 -15.89 7.89
C GLY A 78 8.50 -16.17 6.57
N GLY A 79 9.81 -15.94 6.49
CA GLY A 79 10.59 -16.13 5.27
C GLY A 79 10.36 -15.04 4.22
N ALA A 80 9.97 -13.82 4.65
CA ALA A 80 9.68 -12.72 3.74
C ALA A 80 10.00 -11.34 4.30
N TYR A 81 10.39 -10.44 3.40
CA TYR A 81 10.52 -9.01 3.63
C TYR A 81 9.23 -8.28 3.22
N TRP A 82 8.80 -7.33 4.03
CA TRP A 82 7.61 -6.52 3.83
C TRP A 82 8.00 -5.07 3.67
N PHE A 83 7.55 -4.45 2.57
CA PHE A 83 7.80 -3.06 2.24
C PHE A 83 6.48 -2.30 2.23
N ARG A 84 6.44 -1.14 2.90
CA ARG A 84 5.32 -0.22 2.74
C ARG A 84 5.44 0.52 1.43
N THR A 85 4.29 0.77 0.81
CA THR A 85 4.21 1.52 -0.44
C THR A 85 2.94 2.35 -0.49
N ASP A 86 2.97 3.42 -1.25
CA ASP A 86 1.84 4.26 -1.63
C ASP A 86 1.52 4.14 -3.14
N ALA A 87 2.02 3.08 -3.77
CA ALA A 87 1.80 2.81 -5.18
C ALA A 87 0.37 2.36 -5.48
N THR A 88 0.02 2.34 -6.76
CA THR A 88 -1.27 1.86 -7.26
C THR A 88 -1.04 0.75 -8.28
N LEU A 89 -1.81 -0.33 -8.21
CA LEU A 89 -1.92 -1.37 -9.22
C LEU A 89 -3.37 -1.56 -9.61
N TRP A 90 -3.64 -1.63 -10.90
CA TRP A 90 -4.99 -1.88 -11.44
C TRP A 90 -6.06 -0.96 -10.85
N GLY A 91 -5.70 0.29 -10.56
CA GLY A 91 -6.59 1.30 -9.98
C GLY A 91 -6.85 1.14 -8.47
N ALA A 92 -6.23 0.17 -7.80
CA ALA A 92 -6.32 0.01 -6.35
C ALA A 92 -5.02 0.44 -5.66
N PRO A 93 -5.08 1.17 -4.52
CA PRO A 93 -3.90 1.46 -3.72
C PRO A 93 -3.25 0.16 -3.23
N VAL A 94 -1.92 0.09 -3.31
CA VAL A 94 -1.12 -1.01 -2.76
C VAL A 94 -0.47 -0.53 -1.47
N THR A 95 -0.75 -1.19 -0.36
CA THR A 95 -0.22 -0.81 0.95
C THR A 95 1.07 -1.52 1.32
N ASP A 96 1.25 -2.74 0.81
CA ASP A 96 2.42 -3.55 1.11
C ASP A 96 2.86 -4.35 -0.12
N VAL A 97 4.17 -4.48 -0.29
CA VAL A 97 4.81 -5.44 -1.18
C VAL A 97 5.58 -6.44 -0.35
N ILE A 98 5.50 -7.70 -0.72
CA ILE A 98 6.09 -8.82 0.00
C ILE A 98 6.99 -9.59 -0.97
N VAL A 99 8.22 -9.84 -0.57
CA VAL A 99 9.15 -10.68 -1.33
C VAL A 99 9.77 -11.74 -0.42
N SER A 100 9.86 -12.97 -0.91
CA SER A 100 10.49 -14.06 -0.16
C SER A 100 11.97 -13.78 0.11
N ASP A 101 12.45 -14.25 1.25
CA ASP A 101 13.88 -14.29 1.55
C ASP A 101 14.52 -15.65 1.15
N ASP A 102 15.80 -15.80 1.45
CA ASP A 102 16.53 -17.02 1.11
C ASP A 102 16.16 -18.21 2.01
N THR A 103 15.50 -17.99 3.17
CA THR A 103 15.10 -19.06 4.11
C THR A 103 13.78 -19.71 3.70
N SER A 104 12.93 -19.03 2.94
CA SER A 104 11.69 -19.59 2.42
C SER A 104 11.94 -20.76 1.45
N PRO A 105 11.18 -21.87 1.52
CA PRO A 105 11.22 -22.93 0.50
C PRO A 105 10.60 -22.48 -0.83
N LEU A 106 9.91 -21.34 -0.83
CA LEU A 106 9.28 -20.76 -2.00
C LEU A 106 10.04 -19.50 -2.44
N VAL A 107 10.09 -19.27 -3.74
CA VAL A 107 10.35 -17.95 -4.30
C VAL A 107 8.99 -17.32 -4.59
N PHE A 108 8.68 -16.20 -3.95
CA PHE A 108 7.40 -15.56 -4.15
C PHE A 108 7.47 -14.04 -4.09
N MET A 109 6.51 -13.42 -4.73
CA MET A 109 6.21 -12.01 -4.63
C MET A 109 4.72 -11.78 -4.47
N GLY A 110 4.34 -10.85 -3.60
CA GLY A 110 2.95 -10.53 -3.33
C GLY A 110 2.74 -9.06 -3.06
N VAL A 111 1.51 -8.61 -3.26
CA VAL A 111 1.04 -7.26 -2.90
C VAL A 111 -0.23 -7.35 -2.08
N VAL A 112 -0.40 -6.39 -1.17
CA VAL A 112 -1.67 -6.17 -0.47
C VAL A 112 -2.31 -4.93 -1.07
N ALA A 113 -3.44 -5.12 -1.75
CA ALA A 113 -4.20 -4.05 -2.37
C ALA A 113 -5.39 -3.66 -1.49
N ASP A 114 -5.66 -2.37 -1.38
CA ASP A 114 -6.79 -1.83 -0.60
C ASP A 114 -8.09 -1.92 -1.40
N ALA A 115 -8.45 -3.15 -1.74
CA ALA A 115 -9.66 -3.53 -2.43
C ALA A 115 -10.00 -4.97 -2.06
N THR A 116 -11.27 -5.36 -2.17
CA THR A 116 -11.65 -6.77 -2.02
C THR A 116 -11.30 -7.56 -3.27
N PRO A 117 -11.15 -8.89 -3.18
CA PRO A 117 -10.91 -9.74 -4.35
C PRO A 117 -11.93 -9.56 -5.48
N GLU A 118 -13.21 -9.32 -5.15
CA GLU A 118 -14.29 -9.11 -6.12
C GLU A 118 -14.13 -7.84 -6.94
N LYS A 119 -13.58 -6.78 -6.32
CA LYS A 119 -13.32 -5.51 -7.00
C LYS A 119 -12.01 -5.58 -7.80
N LEU A 120 -11.03 -6.29 -7.28
CA LEU A 120 -9.69 -6.34 -7.86
C LEU A 120 -9.62 -7.25 -9.10
N GLU A 121 -10.29 -8.40 -9.07
CA GLU A 121 -10.28 -9.38 -10.18
C GLU A 121 -10.70 -8.79 -11.53
N PRO A 122 -11.85 -8.08 -11.66
CA PRO A 122 -12.21 -7.42 -12.92
C PRO A 122 -11.19 -6.38 -13.39
N ALA A 123 -10.60 -5.63 -12.47
CA ALA A 123 -9.61 -4.62 -12.79
C ALA A 123 -8.31 -5.26 -13.33
N ILE A 124 -7.84 -6.34 -12.70
CA ILE A 124 -6.70 -7.12 -13.21
C ILE A 124 -7.02 -7.69 -14.59
N ARG A 125 -8.20 -8.28 -14.77
CA ARG A 125 -8.61 -8.83 -16.07
C ARG A 125 -8.64 -7.76 -17.16
N SER A 126 -9.13 -6.57 -16.84
CA SER A 126 -9.16 -5.46 -17.80
C SER A 126 -7.76 -5.00 -18.20
N ALA A 127 -6.82 -4.98 -17.25
CA ALA A 127 -5.46 -4.49 -17.47
C ALA A 127 -4.51 -5.52 -18.10
N SER A 128 -4.67 -6.81 -17.78
CA SER A 128 -3.73 -7.88 -18.16
C SER A 128 -4.34 -8.97 -19.04
N GLY A 129 -5.66 -9.00 -19.20
CA GLY A 129 -6.36 -10.10 -19.89
C GLY A 129 -6.47 -11.39 -19.06
N LEU A 130 -5.81 -11.49 -17.91
CA LEU A 130 -5.83 -12.69 -17.08
C LEU A 130 -7.19 -12.92 -16.43
N ARG A 131 -7.64 -14.17 -16.45
CA ARG A 131 -8.86 -14.61 -15.80
C ARG A 131 -8.51 -15.43 -14.55
N PHE A 132 -9.28 -15.20 -13.50
CA PHE A 132 -9.19 -15.97 -12.27
C PHE A 132 -10.43 -16.84 -12.09
N ASN A 133 -10.22 -18.03 -11.60
CA ASN A 133 -11.30 -18.96 -11.25
C ASN A 133 -11.28 -19.21 -9.75
N LYS A 134 -12.44 -19.36 -9.13
CA LYS A 134 -12.52 -19.81 -7.74
C LYS A 134 -11.99 -21.23 -7.65
N LEU A 135 -11.06 -21.46 -6.72
CA LEU A 135 -10.47 -22.78 -6.49
C LEU A 135 -11.20 -23.58 -5.41
N ASP A 136 -12.06 -22.92 -4.65
CA ASP A 136 -12.88 -23.53 -3.60
C ASP A 136 -14.23 -22.80 -3.46
N ASN A 137 -15.16 -23.40 -2.72
CA ASN A 137 -16.51 -22.89 -2.48
C ASN A 137 -16.67 -22.28 -1.06
N SER A 138 -15.59 -21.89 -0.40
CA SER A 138 -15.65 -21.25 0.90
C SER A 138 -16.28 -19.86 0.83
N ALA A 139 -16.62 -19.28 1.99
CA ALA A 139 -17.08 -17.90 2.07
C ALA A 139 -16.02 -16.87 1.58
N PHE A 140 -14.73 -17.27 1.61
CA PHE A 140 -13.59 -16.45 1.17
C PHE A 140 -12.73 -17.23 0.17
N PRO A 141 -13.25 -17.49 -1.04
CA PRO A 141 -12.62 -18.40 -1.97
C PRO A 141 -11.28 -17.87 -2.47
N VAL A 142 -10.30 -18.76 -2.53
CA VAL A 142 -9.05 -18.50 -3.25
C VAL A 142 -9.37 -18.43 -4.74
N ARG A 143 -8.84 -17.44 -5.43
CA ARG A 143 -8.93 -17.33 -6.90
C ARG A 143 -7.57 -17.59 -7.51
N GLY A 144 -7.52 -18.39 -8.55
CA GLY A 144 -6.28 -18.73 -9.26
C GLY A 144 -6.37 -18.45 -10.75
N SER A 145 -5.26 -18.03 -11.34
CA SER A 145 -5.09 -17.87 -12.79
C SER A 145 -4.27 -19.01 -13.39
N VAL A 146 -4.33 -19.19 -14.71
CA VAL A 146 -3.55 -20.21 -15.43
C VAL A 146 -2.03 -20.05 -15.25
N PRO A 147 -1.43 -18.82 -15.29
CA PRO A 147 0.00 -18.66 -15.00
C PRO A 147 0.40 -19.03 -13.56
N GLY A 148 -0.56 -19.16 -12.63
CA GLY A 148 -0.29 -19.55 -11.24
C GLY A 148 -0.50 -18.46 -10.20
N SER A 149 -0.80 -17.23 -10.61
CA SER A 149 -1.13 -16.15 -9.68
C SER A 149 -2.39 -16.45 -8.89
N LYS A 150 -2.41 -16.02 -7.64
CA LYS A 150 -3.54 -16.20 -6.74
C LYS A 150 -3.99 -14.88 -6.13
N ILE A 151 -5.32 -14.76 -5.97
CA ILE A 151 -5.95 -13.68 -5.21
C ILE A 151 -6.62 -14.31 -3.99
N VAL A 152 -6.28 -13.80 -2.81
CA VAL A 152 -6.87 -14.24 -1.54
C VAL A 152 -7.34 -13.05 -0.73
N TYR A 153 -8.28 -13.30 0.17
CA TYR A 153 -8.64 -12.30 1.17
C TYR A 153 -7.50 -12.13 2.18
N PHE A 154 -7.23 -10.90 2.51
CA PHE A 154 -6.30 -10.52 3.57
C PHE A 154 -6.98 -9.51 4.48
N ARG A 155 -7.70 -10.01 5.49
CA ARG A 155 -8.65 -9.21 6.30
C ARG A 155 -9.74 -8.61 5.39
N SER A 156 -9.89 -7.28 5.36
CA SER A 156 -10.81 -6.55 4.47
C SER A 156 -10.23 -6.23 3.09
N LYS A 157 -8.98 -6.66 2.81
CA LYS A 157 -8.22 -6.36 1.60
C LYS A 157 -8.01 -7.62 0.76
N ALA A 158 -7.41 -7.45 -0.42
CA ALA A 158 -6.93 -8.54 -1.25
C ALA A 158 -5.40 -8.65 -1.19
N LYS A 159 -4.89 -9.88 -1.15
CA LYS A 159 -3.50 -10.18 -1.46
C LYS A 159 -3.43 -10.87 -2.80
N VAL A 160 -2.63 -10.33 -3.73
CA VAL A 160 -2.29 -10.97 -5.00
C VAL A 160 -0.86 -11.44 -4.92
N TYR A 161 -0.59 -12.68 -5.30
CA TYR A 161 0.76 -13.21 -5.23
C TYR A 161 1.03 -14.28 -6.29
N CYS A 162 2.31 -14.39 -6.66
CA CYS A 162 2.89 -15.49 -7.39
C CYS A 162 3.89 -16.21 -6.49
N ALA A 163 3.87 -17.54 -6.46
CA ALA A 163 4.77 -18.35 -5.65
C ALA A 163 5.15 -19.63 -6.37
N ASN A 164 6.44 -19.93 -6.42
CA ASN A 164 7.00 -21.14 -7.01
C ASN A 164 7.93 -21.83 -6.01
N TYR A 165 8.00 -23.15 -6.03
CA TYR A 165 8.99 -23.88 -5.25
C TYR A 165 10.38 -23.57 -5.77
N LYS A 166 11.35 -23.43 -4.87
CA LYS A 166 12.76 -23.36 -5.24
C LYS A 166 13.17 -24.66 -5.94
N PRO A 167 13.96 -24.59 -7.02
CA PRO A 167 14.52 -25.80 -7.62
C PRO A 167 15.31 -26.60 -6.57
N LEU A 168 15.08 -27.90 -6.54
CA LEU A 168 15.90 -28.79 -5.71
C LEU A 168 17.34 -28.73 -6.21
N PRO A 169 18.36 -28.72 -5.31
CA PRO A 169 19.72 -28.86 -5.73
C PRO A 169 19.89 -30.20 -6.50
N PRO A 170 20.73 -30.24 -7.55
CA PRO A 170 20.96 -31.46 -8.29
C PRO A 170 21.38 -32.59 -7.34
N ALA A 171 20.81 -33.77 -7.53
CA ALA A 171 21.18 -34.95 -6.76
C ALA A 171 22.70 -35.14 -6.88
N ARG A 172 23.41 -35.16 -5.74
CA ARG A 172 24.82 -35.53 -5.76
C ARG A 172 24.90 -37.00 -6.18
N THR A 173 25.30 -37.26 -7.40
CA THR A 173 25.73 -38.61 -7.83
C THR A 173 26.94 -38.99 -6.97
N ARG A 174 26.79 -40.00 -6.14
CA ARG A 174 27.88 -40.62 -5.37
C ARG A 174 28.68 -41.51 -6.32
#